data_6b4deec1ab0ee0af49a83409f7f88ad4
#
_entry.id   6b4deec1ab0ee0af49a83409f7f88ad4
#
_cell.length_a   1.000
_cell.length_b   1.000
_cell.length_c   1.000
_cell.angle_alpha   90.00
_cell.angle_beta   90.00
_cell.angle_gamma   90.00
#
_symmetry.space_group_name_H-M   'P 1'
#
loop_
_entity.id
_entity.type
_entity.pdbx_description
1 polymer ?
#
loop_
_entity_poly.entity_id
_entity_poly.type
_entity_poly.pdbx_seq_one_letter_code
_entity_poly.pdbx_strand_id
1 'polypeptide(L)'
;MATDTERISPFGRGWRWLNRFGLLMPLVIGAFLVALVTITAISPRYSSPTEVNAGSPDEYDVAQPRYFEEQRFWLVHLPDGEFVALYDRDPATGCALPWGIGFEHMGVKGWFRDACSGSIYDLTGACFAGPCNVGLNELNVSLVDGDLIIDPRDGPHGAFKSDNGDPVNPPQ
;
A
#
# COMPACT_ATOMS: atom_id res chain seq x y z
N MET A 1 57.13 -25.35 -72.24
CA MET A 1 55.68 -25.47 -72.12
C MET A 1 55.39 -25.52 -70.61
N ALA A 2 55.10 -24.34 -70.01
CA ALA A 2 54.76 -24.24 -68.62
C ALA A 2 53.36 -23.60 -68.56
N THR A 3 52.42 -24.34 -68.10
CA THR A 3 51.05 -23.87 -67.92
C THR A 3 50.91 -23.24 -66.53
N ASP A 4 50.76 -21.95 -66.54
CA ASP A 4 50.49 -21.14 -65.36
C ASP A 4 49.00 -21.35 -64.92
N THR A 5 48.84 -22.03 -63.82
CA THR A 5 47.51 -22.23 -63.20
C THR A 5 47.31 -21.10 -62.17
N GLU A 6 46.62 -20.08 -62.58
CA GLU A 6 46.19 -18.93 -61.71
C GLU A 6 45.21 -19.46 -60.66
N ARG A 7 45.66 -19.47 -59.40
CA ARG A 7 44.90 -19.89 -58.26
C ARG A 7 44.07 -18.71 -57.78
N ILE A 8 42.85 -18.62 -58.23
CA ILE A 8 41.89 -17.61 -57.77
C ILE A 8 41.48 -17.95 -56.33
N SER A 9 41.91 -17.12 -55.39
CA SER A 9 41.54 -17.26 -53.98
C SER A 9 40.09 -16.84 -53.73
N PRO A 10 39.24 -17.65 -53.06
CA PRO A 10 37.84 -17.32 -52.82
C PRO A 10 37.58 -16.37 -51.67
N PHE A 11 38.63 -15.72 -51.13
CA PHE A 11 38.55 -14.94 -49.90
C PHE A 11 38.07 -13.49 -50.04
N GLY A 12 37.85 -13.01 -51.27
CA GLY A 12 37.59 -11.58 -51.53
C GLY A 12 36.13 -11.14 -51.43
N ARG A 13 35.15 -12.06 -51.45
CA ARG A 13 33.74 -11.66 -51.47
C ARG A 13 33.05 -11.63 -50.10
N GLY A 14 33.57 -12.35 -49.13
CA GLY A 14 32.99 -12.38 -47.76
C GLY A 14 33.25 -11.10 -46.95
N TRP A 15 34.38 -10.44 -47.15
CA TRP A 15 34.76 -9.29 -46.32
C TRP A 15 33.98 -8.01 -46.65
N ARG A 16 33.50 -7.86 -47.90
CA ARG A 16 32.67 -6.68 -48.24
C ARG A 16 31.28 -6.72 -47.65
N TRP A 17 30.74 -7.92 -47.36
CA TRP A 17 29.48 -8.10 -46.66
C TRP A 17 29.61 -7.86 -45.15
N LEU A 18 30.67 -8.39 -44.53
CA LEU A 18 30.91 -8.16 -43.10
C LEU A 18 31.09 -6.67 -42.77
N ASN A 19 31.70 -5.87 -43.64
CA ASN A 19 31.90 -4.44 -43.38
C ASN A 19 30.61 -3.62 -43.49
N ARG A 20 29.63 -4.04 -44.27
CA ARG A 20 28.33 -3.36 -44.37
C ARG A 20 27.43 -3.67 -43.17
N PHE A 21 27.50 -4.87 -42.62
CA PHE A 21 26.75 -5.26 -41.41
C PHE A 21 27.52 -4.90 -40.14
N GLY A 22 28.84 -4.89 -40.15
CA GLY A 22 29.68 -4.55 -39.03
C GLY A 22 29.52 -3.10 -38.54
N LEU A 23 29.16 -2.16 -39.43
CA LEU A 23 28.86 -0.78 -39.04
C LEU A 23 27.43 -0.54 -38.60
N LEU A 24 26.47 -1.38 -39.04
CA LEU A 24 25.06 -1.27 -38.67
C LEU A 24 24.76 -1.91 -37.31
N MET A 25 25.48 -2.98 -36.96
CA MET A 25 25.30 -3.67 -35.67
C MET A 25 25.49 -2.76 -34.45
N PRO A 26 26.58 -1.99 -34.31
CA PRO A 26 26.72 -1.10 -33.15
C PRO A 26 25.68 0.03 -33.12
N LEU A 27 25.20 0.49 -34.28
CA LEU A 27 24.13 1.48 -34.33
C LEU A 27 22.78 0.91 -33.86
N VAL A 28 22.45 -0.33 -34.25
CA VAL A 28 21.24 -1.01 -33.81
C VAL A 28 21.29 -1.30 -32.31
N ILE A 29 22.45 -1.79 -31.82
CA ILE A 29 22.65 -2.03 -30.38
C ILE A 29 22.57 -0.71 -29.59
N GLY A 30 23.21 0.34 -30.08
CA GLY A 30 23.16 1.66 -29.47
C GLY A 30 21.74 2.24 -29.40
N ALA A 31 20.98 2.16 -30.50
CA ALA A 31 19.58 2.58 -30.54
C ALA A 31 18.68 1.75 -29.60
N PHE A 32 18.94 0.44 -29.52
CA PHE A 32 18.21 -0.45 -28.61
C PHE A 32 18.51 -0.12 -27.14
N LEU A 33 19.76 0.13 -26.77
CA LEU A 33 20.15 0.54 -25.42
C LEU A 33 19.56 1.89 -25.04
N VAL A 34 19.58 2.88 -25.96
CA VAL A 34 18.96 4.18 -25.74
C VAL A 34 17.43 4.01 -25.56
N ALA A 35 16.78 3.19 -26.39
CA ALA A 35 15.35 2.92 -26.23
C ALA A 35 15.04 2.22 -24.90
N LEU A 36 15.87 1.30 -24.46
CA LEU A 36 15.72 0.62 -23.16
C LEU A 36 15.88 1.60 -21.99
N VAL A 37 16.88 2.49 -22.04
CA VAL A 37 17.09 3.51 -21.02
C VAL A 37 15.95 4.55 -21.02
N THR A 38 15.46 4.96 -22.19
CA THR A 38 14.33 5.89 -22.28
C THR A 38 13.02 5.24 -21.79
N ILE A 39 12.77 3.97 -22.11
CA ILE A 39 11.60 3.24 -21.61
C ILE A 39 11.66 3.13 -20.09
N THR A 40 12.80 2.81 -19.50
CA THR A 40 12.95 2.72 -18.04
C THR A 40 12.89 4.08 -17.34
N ALA A 41 13.32 5.15 -18.00
CA ALA A 41 13.27 6.51 -17.46
C ALA A 41 11.90 7.18 -17.59
N ILE A 42 11.12 6.81 -18.64
CA ILE A 42 9.78 7.36 -18.92
C ILE A 42 8.69 6.46 -18.38
N SER A 43 8.99 5.18 -18.07
CA SER A 43 8.04 4.32 -17.38
C SER A 43 7.64 5.04 -16.11
N PRO A 44 6.37 5.47 -15.96
CA PRO A 44 5.91 5.96 -14.68
C PRO A 44 6.29 4.85 -13.71
N ARG A 45 7.09 5.20 -12.70
CA ARG A 45 7.21 4.32 -11.55
C ARG A 45 5.78 4.12 -11.13
N TYR A 46 5.24 2.96 -11.39
CA TYR A 46 3.96 2.54 -10.86
C TYR A 46 4.18 2.48 -9.36
N SER A 47 4.17 3.64 -8.75
CA SER A 47 3.91 3.75 -7.32
C SER A 47 2.51 3.20 -7.21
N SER A 48 2.39 1.95 -6.83
CA SER A 48 1.12 1.50 -6.26
C SER A 48 0.73 2.62 -5.32
N PRO A 49 -0.48 3.18 -5.40
CA PRO A 49 -0.92 4.19 -4.46
C PRO A 49 -0.92 3.52 -3.08
N THR A 50 0.19 3.63 -2.41
CA THR A 50 0.44 2.98 -1.14
C THR A 50 0.10 3.92 -0.01
N GLU A 51 0.10 5.19 -0.29
CA GLU A 51 -0.25 6.23 0.67
C GLU A 51 -1.58 6.85 0.26
N VAL A 52 -2.44 7.02 1.24
CA VAL A 52 -3.76 7.66 1.09
C VAL A 52 -3.68 9.05 1.71
N ASN A 53 -3.85 10.09 0.89
CA ASN A 53 -4.07 11.43 1.42
C ASN A 53 -5.53 11.52 1.86
N ALA A 54 -5.75 11.65 3.17
CA ALA A 54 -7.06 11.77 3.78
C ALA A 54 -7.50 13.23 3.99
N GLY A 55 -6.66 14.20 3.58
CA GLY A 55 -6.95 15.63 3.73
C GLY A 55 -6.61 16.19 5.11
N SER A 56 -7.15 17.40 5.39
CA SER A 56 -6.86 18.12 6.63
C SER A 56 -7.47 17.44 7.86
N PRO A 57 -6.76 17.42 9.01
CA PRO A 57 -7.32 16.98 10.28
C PRO A 57 -8.65 17.65 10.66
N ASP A 58 -8.83 18.92 10.29
CA ASP A 58 -10.01 19.72 10.60
C ASP A 58 -11.30 19.21 9.93
N GLU A 59 -11.18 18.29 8.96
CA GLU A 59 -12.33 17.68 8.27
C GLU A 59 -12.96 16.52 9.06
N TYR A 60 -12.39 16.17 10.22
CA TYR A 60 -12.77 14.99 10.99
C TYR A 60 -13.33 15.38 12.35
N ASP A 61 -14.60 15.06 12.57
CA ASP A 61 -15.22 15.20 13.87
C ASP A 61 -14.62 14.22 14.88
N VAL A 62 -14.45 14.68 16.12
CA VAL A 62 -13.93 13.85 17.21
C VAL A 62 -14.88 12.70 17.50
N ALA A 63 -14.32 11.51 17.68
CA ALA A 63 -15.03 10.27 17.98
C ALA A 63 -16.05 9.84 16.92
N GLN A 64 -15.89 10.28 15.68
CA GLN A 64 -16.70 9.84 14.54
C GLN A 64 -15.82 9.18 13.47
N PRO A 65 -15.70 7.85 13.46
CA PRO A 65 -14.93 7.14 12.48
C PRO A 65 -15.41 7.37 11.04
N ARG A 66 -14.48 7.69 10.13
CA ARG A 66 -14.75 7.81 8.70
C ARG A 66 -14.20 6.59 7.95
N TYR A 67 -15.02 5.97 7.13
CA TYR A 67 -14.64 4.76 6.39
C TYR A 67 -14.04 5.10 5.02
N PHE A 68 -12.91 4.47 4.70
CA PHE A 68 -12.24 4.50 3.41
C PHE A 68 -12.43 3.15 2.72
N GLU A 69 -13.43 3.09 1.84
CA GLU A 69 -13.91 1.84 1.25
C GLU A 69 -12.87 1.15 0.37
N GLU A 70 -12.17 1.92 -0.48
CA GLU A 70 -11.19 1.37 -1.42
C GLU A 70 -10.00 0.70 -0.73
N GLN A 71 -9.53 1.29 0.37
CA GLN A 71 -8.37 0.83 1.14
C GLN A 71 -8.76 0.04 2.38
N ARG A 72 -10.05 0.01 2.70
CA ARG A 72 -10.65 -0.83 3.74
C ARG A 72 -10.12 -0.52 5.14
N PHE A 73 -10.17 0.73 5.53
CA PHE A 73 -9.83 1.17 6.87
C PHE A 73 -10.79 2.24 7.39
N TRP A 74 -10.78 2.40 8.70
CA TRP A 74 -11.45 3.47 9.42
C TRP A 74 -10.42 4.46 9.90
N LEU A 75 -10.62 5.75 9.63
CA LEU A 75 -9.83 6.82 10.22
C LEU A 75 -10.64 7.44 11.35
N VAL A 76 -10.03 7.54 12.53
CA VAL A 76 -10.67 8.00 13.76
C VAL A 76 -9.88 9.17 14.33
N HIS A 77 -10.57 10.27 14.59
CA HIS A 77 -10.05 11.38 15.39
C HIS A 77 -10.43 11.12 16.85
N LEU A 78 -9.44 10.80 17.67
CA LEU A 78 -9.63 10.48 19.08
C LEU A 78 -9.88 11.72 19.94
N PRO A 79 -10.52 11.59 21.13
CA PRO A 79 -10.78 12.71 22.02
C PRO A 79 -9.55 13.45 22.55
N ASP A 80 -8.39 12.80 22.57
CA ASP A 80 -7.09 13.40 22.94
C ASP A 80 -6.42 14.19 21.80
N GLY A 81 -7.03 14.18 20.59
CA GLY A 81 -6.54 14.85 19.39
C GLY A 81 -5.63 13.98 18.52
N GLU A 82 -5.37 12.73 18.89
CA GLU A 82 -4.64 11.79 18.06
C GLU A 82 -5.52 11.23 16.93
N PHE A 83 -4.87 10.78 15.85
CA PHE A 83 -5.53 10.08 14.75
C PHE A 83 -5.04 8.65 14.70
N VAL A 84 -6.00 7.71 14.61
CA VAL A 84 -5.70 6.30 14.37
C VAL A 84 -6.40 5.82 13.11
N ALA A 85 -5.71 5.01 12.33
CA ALA A 85 -6.29 4.35 11.17
C ALA A 85 -6.35 2.84 11.45
N LEU A 86 -7.55 2.28 11.45
CA LEU A 86 -7.84 0.91 11.84
C LEU A 86 -8.27 0.09 10.63
N TYR A 87 -7.58 -1.01 10.36
CA TYR A 87 -7.99 -1.93 9.30
C TYR A 87 -9.38 -2.53 9.59
N ASP A 88 -10.23 -2.62 8.58
CA ASP A 88 -11.65 -2.99 8.72
C ASP A 88 -11.90 -4.49 8.96
N ARG A 89 -10.90 -5.23 9.45
CA ARG A 89 -10.98 -6.68 9.66
C ARG A 89 -10.57 -7.09 11.05
N ASP A 90 -11.37 -7.97 11.64
CA ASP A 90 -10.99 -8.66 12.86
C ASP A 90 -9.76 -9.54 12.61
N PRO A 91 -8.68 -9.40 13.41
CA PRO A 91 -7.43 -10.14 13.19
C PRO A 91 -7.58 -11.67 13.31
N ALA A 92 -8.55 -12.15 14.07
CA ALA A 92 -8.76 -13.58 14.31
C ALA A 92 -9.70 -14.21 13.28
N THR A 93 -10.77 -13.50 12.90
CA THR A 93 -11.82 -14.05 12.03
C THR A 93 -11.70 -13.59 10.58
N GLY A 94 -11.04 -12.46 10.33
CA GLY A 94 -10.99 -11.80 9.02
C GLY A 94 -12.33 -11.17 8.60
N CYS A 95 -13.34 -11.17 9.48
CA CYS A 95 -14.64 -10.58 9.20
C CYS A 95 -14.59 -9.05 9.22
N ALA A 96 -15.48 -8.42 8.45
CA ALA A 96 -15.59 -6.97 8.41
C ALA A 96 -16.08 -6.42 9.75
N LEU A 97 -15.51 -5.26 10.11
CA LEU A 97 -15.79 -4.55 11.35
C LEU A 97 -16.53 -3.24 11.06
N PRO A 98 -17.86 -3.27 10.99
CA PRO A 98 -18.63 -2.03 10.88
C PRO A 98 -18.58 -1.23 12.17
N TRP A 99 -18.55 0.09 12.01
CA TRP A 99 -18.81 1.01 13.12
C TRP A 99 -20.31 1.07 13.43
N GLY A 100 -20.67 0.77 14.64
CA GLY A 100 -22.07 0.80 15.11
C GLY A 100 -22.32 1.98 16.04
N ILE A 101 -22.58 3.18 15.51
CA ILE A 101 -22.86 4.37 16.33
C ILE A 101 -24.05 4.17 17.29
N GLY A 102 -25.04 3.39 16.90
CA GLY A 102 -26.20 3.06 17.72
C GLY A 102 -26.06 1.78 18.56
N PHE A 103 -24.97 1.05 18.38
CA PHE A 103 -24.72 -0.15 19.15
C PHE A 103 -24.24 0.20 20.55
N GLU A 104 -24.95 -0.30 21.56
CA GLU A 104 -24.68 -0.05 22.97
C GLU A 104 -24.14 -1.31 23.64
N HIS A 105 -23.05 -1.16 24.38
CA HIS A 105 -22.49 -2.19 25.24
C HIS A 105 -22.12 -1.59 26.60
N MET A 106 -22.63 -2.18 27.67
CA MET A 106 -22.44 -1.70 29.06
C MET A 106 -22.82 -0.23 29.29
N GLY A 107 -23.86 0.27 28.59
CA GLY A 107 -24.32 1.66 28.71
C GLY A 107 -23.55 2.66 27.85
N VAL A 108 -22.55 2.19 27.11
CA VAL A 108 -21.73 3.03 26.20
C VAL A 108 -22.11 2.74 24.76
N LYS A 109 -22.28 3.78 23.95
CA LYS A 109 -22.61 3.67 22.52
C LYS A 109 -21.37 3.89 21.66
N GLY A 110 -21.43 3.35 20.44
CA GLY A 110 -20.38 3.52 19.44
C GLY A 110 -19.23 2.53 19.62
N TRP A 111 -19.26 1.45 18.86
CA TRP A 111 -18.29 0.37 18.93
C TRP A 111 -18.05 -0.22 17.55
N PHE A 112 -16.85 -0.71 17.31
CA PHE A 112 -16.61 -1.65 16.24
C PHE A 112 -17.03 -3.05 16.71
N ARG A 113 -17.73 -3.78 15.85
CA ARG A 113 -18.24 -5.10 16.22
C ARG A 113 -18.01 -6.12 15.12
N ASP A 114 -17.37 -7.22 15.48
CA ASP A 114 -17.29 -8.40 14.62
C ASP A 114 -18.58 -9.22 14.71
N ALA A 115 -19.31 -9.30 13.61
CA ALA A 115 -20.54 -10.07 13.54
C ALA A 115 -20.31 -11.60 13.53
N CYS A 116 -19.09 -12.05 13.22
CA CYS A 116 -18.75 -13.48 13.16
C CYS A 116 -18.46 -14.07 14.54
N SER A 117 -17.70 -13.37 15.36
CA SER A 117 -17.28 -13.82 16.69
C SER A 117 -18.04 -13.14 17.83
N GLY A 118 -18.54 -11.94 17.57
CA GLY A 118 -19.11 -11.07 18.58
C GLY A 118 -18.08 -10.25 19.35
N SER A 119 -16.84 -10.21 18.89
CA SER A 119 -15.80 -9.34 19.45
C SER A 119 -16.19 -7.88 19.30
N ILE A 120 -15.83 -7.07 20.31
CA ILE A 120 -16.16 -5.65 20.42
C ILE A 120 -14.88 -4.88 20.66
N TYR A 121 -14.69 -3.81 19.88
CA TYR A 121 -13.50 -2.95 19.95
C TYR A 121 -13.92 -1.50 20.12
N ASP A 122 -13.15 -0.75 20.85
CA ASP A 122 -13.36 0.69 21.06
C ASP A 122 -12.79 1.54 19.90
N LEU A 123 -12.86 2.87 20.04
CA LEU A 123 -12.35 3.82 19.03
C LEU A 123 -10.85 3.71 18.76
N THR A 124 -10.08 3.23 19.73
CA THR A 124 -8.63 3.02 19.56
C THR A 124 -8.31 1.69 18.88
N GLY A 125 -9.33 0.87 18.63
CA GLY A 125 -9.15 -0.50 18.13
C GLY A 125 -8.76 -1.50 19.23
N ALA A 126 -8.80 -1.12 20.51
CA ALA A 126 -8.54 -2.05 21.60
C ALA A 126 -9.67 -3.08 21.73
N CYS A 127 -9.30 -4.37 21.94
CA CYS A 127 -10.27 -5.41 22.25
C CYS A 127 -10.86 -5.17 23.63
N PHE A 128 -12.19 -4.94 23.69
CA PHE A 128 -12.89 -4.62 24.91
C PHE A 128 -13.72 -5.79 25.43
N ALA A 129 -14.40 -6.51 24.55
CA ALA A 129 -15.25 -7.64 24.94
C ALA A 129 -15.35 -8.69 23.82
N GLY A 130 -15.75 -9.90 24.21
CA GLY A 130 -15.88 -11.03 23.30
C GLY A 130 -14.61 -11.90 23.27
N PRO A 131 -14.48 -12.78 22.26
CA PRO A 131 -13.37 -13.72 22.18
C PRO A 131 -12.06 -13.10 21.62
N CYS A 132 -12.03 -11.82 21.30
CA CYS A 132 -10.81 -11.16 20.87
C CYS A 132 -9.76 -11.16 22.00
N ASN A 133 -8.49 -11.31 21.62
CA ASN A 133 -7.34 -11.27 22.53
C ASN A 133 -6.25 -10.29 22.07
N VAL A 134 -6.50 -9.64 20.93
CA VAL A 134 -5.63 -8.62 20.35
C VAL A 134 -6.48 -7.48 19.83
N GLY A 135 -5.93 -6.27 19.78
CA GLY A 135 -6.55 -5.12 19.13
C GLY A 135 -6.61 -5.24 17.62
N LEU A 136 -7.28 -4.30 17.00
CA LEU A 136 -7.32 -4.18 15.54
C LEU A 136 -5.93 -3.85 14.97
N ASN A 137 -5.71 -4.23 13.74
CA ASN A 137 -4.50 -3.82 13.02
C ASN A 137 -4.58 -2.31 12.73
N GLU A 138 -3.58 -1.60 13.18
CA GLU A 138 -3.42 -0.17 12.91
C GLU A 138 -2.62 0.03 11.64
N LEU A 139 -2.91 1.11 10.92
CA LEU A 139 -2.14 1.60 9.79
C LEU A 139 -1.34 2.82 10.25
N ASN A 140 -0.21 3.07 9.60
CA ASN A 140 0.60 4.22 9.96
C ASN A 140 -0.07 5.52 9.50
N VAL A 141 -0.24 6.46 10.43
CA VAL A 141 -0.79 7.80 10.17
C VAL A 141 0.32 8.82 10.38
N SER A 142 0.51 9.70 9.42
CA SER A 142 1.47 10.79 9.49
C SER A 142 0.85 12.10 9.03
N LEU A 143 1.36 13.22 9.52
CA LEU A 143 0.97 14.56 9.08
C LEU A 143 2.06 15.11 8.17
N VAL A 144 1.71 15.35 6.90
CA VAL A 144 2.63 15.87 5.89
C VAL A 144 1.99 17.08 5.22
N ASP A 145 2.68 18.21 5.25
CA ASP A 145 2.22 19.49 4.67
C ASP A 145 0.81 19.93 5.15
N GLY A 146 0.38 19.46 6.32
CA GLY A 146 -0.92 19.77 6.91
C GLY A 146 -2.02 18.75 6.61
N ASP A 147 -1.74 17.74 5.79
CA ASP A 147 -2.66 16.66 5.46
C ASP A 147 -2.32 15.37 6.19
N LEU A 148 -3.34 14.58 6.50
CA LEU A 148 -3.20 13.22 7.04
C LEU A 148 -2.86 12.24 5.91
N ILE A 149 -1.71 11.61 6.03
CA ILE A 149 -1.24 10.58 5.10
C ILE A 149 -1.24 9.23 5.81
N ILE A 150 -1.94 8.26 5.23
CA ILE A 150 -2.04 6.91 5.76
C ILE A 150 -1.30 5.94 4.84
N ASP A 151 -0.35 5.17 5.40
CA ASP A 151 0.30 4.07 4.69
C ASP A 151 -0.33 2.73 5.11
N PRO A 152 -1.13 2.09 4.23
CA PRO A 152 -1.78 0.82 4.55
C PRO A 152 -0.83 -0.38 4.60
N ARG A 153 0.44 -0.21 4.20
CA ARG A 153 1.44 -1.30 4.23
C ARG A 153 2.22 -1.35 5.53
N ASP A 154 2.31 -0.22 6.22
CA ASP A 154 3.26 -0.01 7.30
C ASP A 154 2.50 0.40 8.57
N GLY A 155 1.92 -0.59 9.22
CA GLY A 155 1.26 -0.38 10.49
C GLY A 155 1.71 -1.43 11.51
N PRO A 156 1.66 -1.11 12.80
CA PRO A 156 1.91 -2.10 13.83
C PRO A 156 0.84 -3.19 13.72
N HIS A 157 1.23 -4.33 13.17
CA HIS A 157 0.38 -5.51 13.11
C HIS A 157 0.00 -5.94 14.52
N GLY A 158 -1.25 -5.64 14.92
CA GLY A 158 -1.85 -6.20 16.11
C GLY A 158 -1.03 -6.00 17.39
N ALA A 159 -0.66 -4.77 17.72
CA ALA A 159 -0.15 -4.50 19.06
C ALA A 159 -1.19 -4.98 20.06
N PHE A 160 -0.78 -5.79 21.04
CA PHE A 160 -1.61 -6.22 22.15
C PHE A 160 -2.14 -4.98 22.88
N LYS A 161 -3.30 -4.51 22.48
CA LYS A 161 -4.07 -3.57 23.25
C LYS A 161 -5.11 -4.40 24.00
N SER A 162 -4.67 -5.03 25.08
CA SER A 162 -5.58 -5.49 26.13
C SER A 162 -5.63 -4.37 27.13
N ASP A 163 -6.67 -3.57 27.08
CA ASP A 163 -6.82 -2.55 28.09
C ASP A 163 -7.80 -3.02 29.17
N ASN A 164 -7.34 -2.94 30.43
CA ASN A 164 -8.20 -3.08 31.60
C ASN A 164 -8.76 -1.72 32.03
N GLY A 165 -8.68 -0.72 31.14
CA GLY A 165 -9.14 0.63 31.37
C GLY A 165 -10.58 0.89 30.89
N ASP A 166 -11.04 2.11 31.05
CA ASP A 166 -12.32 2.55 30.50
C ASP A 166 -12.20 2.65 28.96
N PRO A 167 -13.25 2.25 28.21
CA PRO A 167 -13.23 2.31 26.76
C PRO A 167 -13.16 3.76 26.26
N VAL A 168 -12.36 3.99 25.23
CA VAL A 168 -12.31 5.29 24.56
C VAL A 168 -13.43 5.32 23.53
N ASN A 169 -14.55 5.90 23.89
CA ASN A 169 -15.74 5.99 23.04
C ASN A 169 -16.28 7.43 22.98
N PRO A 170 -17.21 7.72 22.05
CA PRO A 170 -17.80 9.06 21.95
C PRO A 170 -18.39 9.53 23.28
N PRO A 171 -18.28 10.84 23.61
CA PRO A 171 -18.99 11.40 24.73
C PRO A 171 -20.51 11.21 24.56
N GLN A 172 -21.17 10.83 25.65
CA GLN A 172 -22.61 10.59 25.69
C GLN A 172 -23.43 11.88 25.81
#